data_c7aa624ce9a5161bea7fa94db1a87ff0
#
_entry.id   c7aa624ce9a5161bea7fa94db1a87ff0
#
_cell.length_a   1.000
_cell.length_b   1.000
_cell.length_c   1.000
_cell.angle_alpha   90.00
_cell.angle_beta   90.00
_cell.angle_gamma   90.00
#
_symmetry.space_group_name_H-M   'P 1'
#
loop_
_entity.id
_entity.type
_entity.pdbx_description
1 polymer ?
#
loop_
_entity_poly.entity_id
_entity_poly.type
_entity_poly.pdbx_seq_one_letter_code
_entity_poly.pdbx_strand_id
1 'polypeptide(L)'
;MNSKNIADRIVEAILGQKLMPGARLGEQALSILFDCSRTLVREALMQLAARGIVQVSSRRGWFVVQPSKTEAREAFEARRVIETGLIRSAVAMDKTTLKRLKQHIQLEKTALKQDDVGRRSFLLG
;
A
#
# COMPACT_ATOMS: atom_id res chain seq x y z
N MET A 1 13.53 4.16 -20.08
CA MET A 1 12.54 3.97 -18.98
C MET A 1 11.19 4.50 -19.46
N ASN A 2 10.13 3.75 -19.25
CA ASN A 2 8.77 4.16 -19.63
C ASN A 2 7.94 4.55 -18.40
N SER A 3 6.73 5.06 -18.63
CA SER A 3 5.85 5.51 -17.54
C SER A 3 5.48 4.38 -16.57
N LYS A 4 5.29 3.16 -17.07
CA LYS A 4 4.99 1.99 -16.24
C LYS A 4 6.13 1.68 -15.27
N ASN A 5 7.37 1.72 -15.73
CA ASN A 5 8.53 1.46 -14.88
C ASN A 5 8.66 2.52 -13.78
N ILE A 6 8.39 3.78 -14.11
CA ILE A 6 8.38 4.88 -13.14
C ILE A 6 7.29 4.65 -12.10
N ALA A 7 6.08 4.31 -12.53
CA ALA A 7 4.97 4.01 -11.63
C ALA A 7 5.31 2.85 -10.68
N ASP A 8 5.88 1.78 -11.20
CA ASP A 8 6.26 0.62 -10.38
C ASP A 8 7.32 0.98 -9.34
N ARG A 9 8.29 1.80 -9.68
CA ARG A 9 9.32 2.25 -8.74
C ARG A 9 8.74 3.14 -7.64
N ILE A 10 7.79 3.99 -7.97
CA ILE A 10 7.09 4.80 -6.97
C ILE A 10 6.33 3.89 -5.99
N VAL A 11 5.62 2.90 -6.50
CA VAL A 11 4.91 1.92 -5.66
C VAL A 11 5.88 1.19 -4.74
N GLU A 12 7.00 0.72 -5.26
CA GLU A 12 8.05 0.06 -4.45
C GLU A 12 8.55 0.98 -3.33
N ALA A 13 8.75 2.25 -3.62
CA ALA A 13 9.20 3.22 -2.62
C ALA A 13 8.14 3.46 -1.53
N ILE A 14 6.86 3.44 -1.90
CA ILE A 14 5.77 3.54 -0.94
C ILE A 14 5.71 2.29 -0.05
N LEU A 15 5.77 1.12 -0.65
CA LEU A 15 5.75 -0.15 0.08
C LEU A 15 6.97 -0.32 0.99
N GLY A 16 8.12 0.18 0.54
CA GLY A 16 9.35 0.16 1.33
C GLY A 16 9.47 1.28 2.36
N GLN A 17 8.43 2.08 2.56
CA GLN A 17 8.39 3.21 3.49
C GLN A 17 9.38 4.34 3.17
N LYS A 18 9.90 4.39 1.96
CA LYS A 18 10.74 5.51 1.50
C LYS A 18 9.92 6.74 1.16
N LEU A 19 8.67 6.53 0.74
CA LEU A 19 7.67 7.57 0.53
C LEU A 19 6.52 7.34 1.50
N MET A 20 6.32 8.27 2.41
CA MET A 20 5.28 8.16 3.44
C MET A 20 3.93 8.65 2.91
N PRO A 21 2.80 8.19 3.49
CA PRO A 21 1.49 8.75 3.19
C PRO A 21 1.49 10.27 3.35
N GLY A 22 0.93 10.98 2.38
CA GLY A 22 0.90 12.44 2.36
C GLY A 22 2.16 13.09 1.79
N ALA A 23 3.19 12.32 1.44
CA ALA A 23 4.40 12.85 0.84
C ALA A 23 4.13 13.49 -0.53
N ARG A 24 4.75 14.63 -0.79
CA ARG A 24 4.64 15.32 -2.07
C ARG A 24 5.54 14.68 -3.12
N LEU A 25 5.00 14.53 -4.33
CA LEU A 25 5.71 13.97 -5.47
C LEU A 25 5.87 15.08 -6.53
N GLY A 26 7.05 15.69 -6.60
CA GLY A 26 7.34 16.76 -7.56
C GLY A 26 7.69 16.18 -8.92
N GLU A 27 7.04 16.65 -9.98
CA GLU A 27 7.31 16.20 -11.36
C GLU A 27 8.76 16.44 -11.75
N GLN A 28 9.29 17.63 -11.44
CA GLN A 28 10.66 18.00 -11.78
C GLN A 28 11.67 17.15 -11.01
N ALA A 29 11.48 16.99 -9.71
CA ALA A 29 12.37 16.19 -8.88
C ALA A 29 12.41 14.74 -9.36
N LEU A 30 11.25 14.17 -9.68
CA LEU A 30 11.16 12.80 -10.20
C LEU A 30 11.78 12.67 -11.59
N SER A 31 11.63 13.69 -12.45
CA SER A 31 12.26 13.67 -13.78
C SER A 31 13.78 13.66 -13.68
N ILE A 32 14.34 14.37 -12.73
CA ILE A 32 15.78 14.37 -12.46
C ILE A 32 16.20 13.01 -11.90
N LEU A 33 15.46 12.49 -10.93
CA LEU A 33 15.77 11.23 -10.26
C LEU A 33 15.78 10.04 -11.24
N PHE A 34 14.79 9.98 -12.14
CA PHE A 34 14.65 8.90 -13.11
C PHE A 34 15.31 9.18 -14.46
N ASP A 35 15.93 10.35 -14.61
CA ASP A 35 16.57 10.79 -15.84
C ASP A 35 15.64 10.63 -17.05
N CYS A 36 14.48 11.26 -16.96
CA CYS A 36 13.44 11.19 -18.00
C CYS A 36 12.67 12.50 -18.10
N SER A 37 11.77 12.60 -19.08
CA SER A 37 10.97 13.80 -19.28
C SER A 37 9.89 13.96 -18.20
N ARG A 38 9.49 15.20 -17.93
CA ARG A 38 8.39 15.50 -17.04
C ARG A 38 7.06 14.91 -17.55
N THR A 39 6.91 14.79 -18.86
CA THR A 39 5.74 14.17 -19.49
C THR A 39 5.61 12.71 -19.08
N LEU A 40 6.71 11.94 -19.11
CA LEU A 40 6.72 10.55 -18.66
C LEU A 40 6.38 10.42 -17.18
N VAL A 41 6.93 11.30 -16.35
CA VAL A 41 6.63 11.34 -14.92
C VAL A 41 5.14 11.62 -14.70
N ARG A 42 4.58 12.59 -15.41
CA ARG A 42 3.15 12.92 -15.31
C ARG A 42 2.28 11.75 -15.73
N GLU A 43 2.61 11.06 -16.80
CA GLU A 43 1.89 9.85 -17.23
C GLU A 43 1.90 8.77 -16.15
N ALA A 44 3.06 8.53 -15.53
CA ALA A 44 3.19 7.58 -14.43
C ALA A 44 2.31 7.98 -13.24
N LEU A 45 2.34 9.26 -12.86
CA LEU A 45 1.52 9.77 -11.75
C LEU A 45 0.04 9.68 -12.07
N MET A 46 -0.37 9.93 -13.31
CA MET A 46 -1.76 9.77 -13.75
C MET A 46 -2.22 8.31 -13.66
N GLN A 47 -1.36 7.36 -14.02
CA GLN A 47 -1.65 5.92 -13.85
C GLN A 47 -1.85 5.56 -12.38
N LEU A 48 -1.00 6.08 -11.50
CA LEU A 48 -1.12 5.85 -10.06
C LEU A 48 -2.35 6.54 -9.47
N ALA A 49 -2.73 7.70 -9.97
CA ALA A 49 -3.95 8.39 -9.55
C ALA A 49 -5.20 7.59 -9.92
N ALA A 50 -5.22 6.99 -11.11
CA ALA A 50 -6.31 6.11 -11.52
C ALA A 50 -6.45 4.88 -10.62
N ARG A 51 -5.35 4.42 -10.02
CA ARG A 51 -5.31 3.30 -9.07
C ARG A 51 -5.59 3.73 -7.62
N GLY A 52 -5.76 5.03 -7.35
CA GLY A 52 -5.99 5.55 -6.02
C GLY A 52 -4.75 5.62 -5.12
N ILE A 53 -3.56 5.49 -5.68
CA ILE A 53 -2.30 5.49 -4.92
C ILE A 53 -1.79 6.91 -4.67
N VAL A 54 -1.99 7.80 -5.64
CA VAL A 54 -1.63 9.22 -5.52
C VAL A 54 -2.83 10.08 -5.85
N GLN A 55 -2.79 11.34 -5.41
CA GLN A 55 -3.79 12.35 -5.75
C GLN A 55 -3.09 13.61 -6.25
N VAL A 56 -3.81 14.38 -7.06
CA VAL A 56 -3.36 15.69 -7.53
C VAL A 56 -4.31 16.76 -7.04
N SER A 57 -3.77 17.90 -6.63
CA SER A 57 -4.56 19.09 -6.33
C SER A 57 -3.95 20.29 -7.04
N SER A 58 -4.77 21.29 -7.35
CA SER A 58 -4.33 22.52 -8.01
C SER A 58 -3.32 23.32 -7.18
N ARG A 59 -3.31 23.16 -5.86
CA ARG A 59 -2.45 23.89 -4.94
C ARG A 59 -1.20 23.11 -4.49
N ARG A 60 -1.36 21.78 -4.30
CA ARG A 60 -0.32 20.93 -3.72
C ARG A 60 0.44 20.10 -4.74
N GLY A 61 -0.04 20.03 -5.98
CA GLY A 61 0.49 19.12 -6.97
C GLY A 61 0.17 17.66 -6.64
N TRP A 62 1.10 16.77 -6.90
CA TRP A 62 0.93 15.35 -6.65
C TRP A 62 1.36 14.98 -5.25
N PHE A 63 0.63 14.08 -4.61
CA PHE A 63 1.00 13.56 -3.28
C PHE A 63 0.47 12.14 -3.07
N VAL A 64 1.15 11.40 -2.20
CA VAL A 64 0.75 10.03 -1.83
C VAL A 64 -0.53 10.09 -1.00
N VAL A 65 -1.51 9.26 -1.38
CA VAL A 65 -2.80 9.21 -0.67
C VAL A 65 -2.58 8.79 0.78
N GLN A 66 -3.24 9.51 1.69
CA GLN A 66 -3.20 9.20 3.11
C GLN A 66 -4.61 8.80 3.57
N PRO A 67 -4.90 7.49 3.76
CA PRO A 67 -6.18 7.06 4.29
C PRO A 67 -6.36 7.57 5.71
N SER A 68 -7.60 7.88 6.09
CA SER A 68 -7.89 8.27 7.47
C SER A 68 -7.64 7.09 8.42
N LYS A 69 -7.34 7.39 9.69
CA LYS A 69 -7.18 6.34 10.71
C LYS A 69 -8.45 5.49 10.84
N THR A 70 -9.61 6.12 10.71
CA THR A 70 -10.90 5.43 10.76
C THR A 70 -11.04 4.43 9.60
N GLU A 71 -10.75 4.87 8.36
CA GLU A 71 -10.82 3.99 7.18
C GLU A 71 -9.87 2.80 7.29
N ALA A 72 -8.65 3.02 7.74
CA ALA A 72 -7.67 1.96 7.94
C ALA A 72 -8.14 0.95 9.01
N ARG A 73 -8.72 1.46 10.10
CA ARG A 73 -9.27 0.62 11.18
C ARG A 73 -10.44 -0.21 10.70
N GLU A 74 -11.38 0.40 9.98
CA GLU A 74 -12.56 -0.29 9.44
C GLU A 74 -12.16 -1.41 8.48
N ALA A 75 -11.21 -1.15 7.58
CA ALA A 75 -10.71 -2.16 6.67
C ALA A 75 -10.06 -3.33 7.43
N PHE A 76 -9.27 -3.04 8.46
CA PHE A 76 -8.63 -4.04 9.28
C PHE A 76 -9.64 -4.88 10.06
N GLU A 77 -10.65 -4.25 10.65
CA GLU A 77 -11.71 -4.94 11.40
C GLU A 77 -12.53 -5.85 10.50
N ALA A 78 -12.91 -5.39 9.31
CA ALA A 78 -13.63 -6.19 8.33
C ALA A 78 -12.83 -7.44 7.95
N ARG A 79 -11.55 -7.30 7.67
CA ARG A 79 -10.67 -8.42 7.35
C ARG A 79 -10.56 -9.41 8.52
N ARG A 80 -10.42 -8.89 9.74
CA ARG A 80 -10.35 -9.71 10.95
C ARG A 80 -11.60 -10.56 11.14
N VAL A 81 -12.78 -9.98 10.92
CA VAL A 81 -14.05 -10.70 11.03
C VAL A 81 -14.13 -11.84 10.01
N ILE A 82 -13.73 -11.57 8.77
CA ILE A 82 -13.72 -12.57 7.69
C ILE A 82 -12.76 -13.72 8.04
N GLU A 83 -11.52 -13.41 8.44
CA GLU A 83 -10.51 -14.41 8.77
C GLU A 83 -10.91 -15.25 10.00
N THR A 84 -11.50 -14.63 11.01
CA THR A 84 -12.01 -15.34 12.19
C THR A 84 -13.16 -16.29 11.79
N GLY A 85 -14.05 -15.84 10.91
CA GLY A 85 -15.14 -16.66 10.38
C GLY A 85 -14.63 -17.88 9.62
N LEU A 86 -13.60 -17.69 8.78
CA LEU A 86 -12.96 -18.78 8.05
C LEU A 86 -12.33 -19.80 9.00
N ILE A 87 -11.66 -19.35 10.05
CA ILE A 87 -11.08 -20.25 11.07
C ILE A 87 -12.17 -21.06 11.76
N ARG A 88 -13.27 -20.45 12.14
CA ARG A 88 -14.42 -21.13 12.77
C ARG A 88 -15.06 -22.15 11.85
N SER A 89 -15.21 -21.80 10.57
CA SER A 89 -15.80 -22.70 9.56
C SER A 89 -14.90 -23.88 9.24
N ALA A 90 -13.62 -23.79 9.56
CA ALA A 90 -12.60 -24.78 9.24
C ALA A 90 -12.32 -25.74 10.39
N VAL A 91 -13.31 -26.03 11.24
CA VAL A 91 -13.15 -26.94 12.39
C VAL A 91 -12.68 -28.34 11.98
N ALA A 92 -12.97 -28.76 10.73
CA ALA A 92 -12.51 -30.02 10.17
C ALA A 92 -11.19 -29.92 9.43
N MET A 93 -10.57 -28.74 9.41
CA MET A 93 -9.27 -28.56 8.77
C MET A 93 -8.14 -29.24 9.55
N ASP A 94 -7.10 -29.65 8.81
CA ASP A 94 -5.83 -30.08 9.35
C ASP A 94 -5.28 -29.05 10.35
N LYS A 95 -4.82 -29.53 11.51
CA LYS A 95 -4.23 -28.69 12.56
C LYS A 95 -3.08 -27.82 12.07
N THR A 96 -2.28 -28.32 11.13
CA THR A 96 -1.16 -27.57 10.54
C THR A 96 -1.64 -26.35 9.77
N THR A 97 -2.69 -26.51 8.95
CA THR A 97 -3.27 -25.41 8.17
C THR A 97 -3.88 -24.36 9.10
N LEU A 98 -4.60 -24.79 10.14
CA LEU A 98 -5.18 -23.88 11.13
C LEU A 98 -4.11 -23.10 11.87
N LYS A 99 -3.00 -23.75 12.24
CA LYS A 99 -1.87 -23.10 12.89
C LYS A 99 -1.24 -22.05 11.99
N ARG A 100 -1.08 -22.33 10.70
CA ARG A 100 -0.55 -21.38 9.71
C ARG A 100 -1.42 -20.15 9.59
N LEU A 101 -2.74 -20.31 9.53
CA LEU A 101 -3.68 -19.20 9.49
C LEU A 101 -3.58 -18.31 10.73
N LYS A 102 -3.52 -18.91 11.91
CA LYS A 102 -3.35 -18.17 13.17
C LYS A 102 -2.03 -17.41 13.22
N GLN A 103 -0.94 -18.00 12.75
CA GLN A 103 0.36 -17.35 12.68
C GLN A 103 0.35 -16.14 11.74
N HIS A 104 -0.29 -16.28 10.58
CA HIS A 104 -0.40 -15.19 9.60
C HIS A 104 -1.18 -14.00 10.19
N ILE A 105 -2.32 -14.26 10.85
CA ILE A 105 -3.11 -13.22 11.52
C ILE A 105 -2.27 -12.50 12.58
N GLN A 106 -1.48 -13.24 13.35
CA GLN A 106 -0.63 -12.66 14.39
C GLN A 106 0.46 -11.76 13.79
N LEU A 107 1.04 -12.16 12.66
CA LEU A 107 2.03 -11.35 11.95
C LEU A 107 1.42 -10.04 11.44
N GLU A 108 0.21 -10.07 10.91
CA GLU A 108 -0.52 -8.88 10.46
C GLU A 108 -0.76 -7.91 11.63
N LYS A 109 -1.19 -8.42 12.78
CA LYS A 109 -1.40 -7.61 13.99
C LYS A 109 -0.11 -6.95 14.47
N THR A 110 0.99 -7.69 14.46
CA THR A 110 2.30 -7.18 14.87
C THR A 110 2.77 -6.07 13.92
N ALA A 111 2.62 -6.28 12.61
CA ALA A 111 2.98 -5.28 11.60
C ALA A 111 2.16 -4.00 11.75
N LEU A 112 0.86 -4.11 12.06
CA LEU A 112 -0.02 -2.97 12.30
C LEU A 112 0.41 -2.18 13.54
N LYS A 113 0.78 -2.86 14.64
CA LYS A 113 1.25 -2.22 15.87
C LYS A 113 2.56 -1.46 15.68
N GLN A 114 3.43 -1.98 14.82
CA GLN A 114 4.72 -1.36 14.50
C GLN A 114 4.59 -0.21 13.49
N ASP A 115 3.37 0.03 12.99
CA ASP A 115 3.10 1.03 11.94
C ASP A 115 3.98 0.82 10.69
N ASP A 116 4.30 -0.42 10.38
CA ASP A 116 5.09 -0.81 9.22
C ASP A 116 4.18 -0.98 8.00
N VAL A 117 4.04 0.09 7.23
CA VAL A 117 3.15 0.13 6.06
C VAL A 117 3.59 -0.88 4.98
N GLY A 118 4.89 -0.98 4.73
CA GLY A 118 5.42 -1.92 3.73
C GLY A 118 5.15 -3.37 4.09
N ARG A 119 5.46 -3.75 5.33
CA ARG A 119 5.23 -5.10 5.82
C ARG A 119 3.74 -5.43 5.89
N ARG A 120 2.92 -4.49 6.35
CA ARG A 120 1.46 -4.65 6.39
C ARG A 120 0.89 -4.86 5.00
N SER A 121 1.31 -4.05 4.02
CA SER A 121 0.86 -4.20 2.64
C SER A 121 1.25 -5.54 2.05
N PHE A 122 2.45 -6.03 2.33
CA PHE A 122 2.91 -7.35 1.90
C PHE A 122 2.04 -8.48 2.47
N LEU A 123 1.74 -8.42 3.77
CA LEU A 123 0.93 -9.45 4.44
C LEU A 123 -0.55 -9.41 4.01
N LEU A 124 -1.08 -8.23 3.70
CA LEU A 124 -2.46 -8.06 3.27
C LEU A 124 -2.64 -8.27 1.76
N GLY A 125 -1.57 -8.06 0.99
CA GLY A 125 -1.57 -8.27 -0.44
C GLY A 125 -1.51 -9.70 -0.83
#